data_bd2455b48deb477ed04692457f0d9eb7
#
_entry.id   bd2455b48deb477ed04692457f0d9eb7
#
_cell.length_a   1.000
_cell.length_b   1.000
_cell.length_c   1.000
_cell.angle_alpha   90.00
_cell.angle_beta   90.00
_cell.angle_gamma   90.00
#
_symmetry.space_group_name_H-M   'P 1'
#
loop_
_entity.id
_entity.type
_entity.pdbx_description
1 polymer ?
#
loop_
_entity_poly.entity_id
_entity_poly.type
_entity_poly.pdbx_seq_one_letter_code
_entity_poly.pdbx_strand_id
1 'polypeptide(L)'
;METYDLIVLGGGRAANLAIAASKAGWKTALIERDQLGGTCPNRGCVPSKLLIGFSDAARHARNAGRHFIKSDFQGVDLQKIFTSVNEYVSGVDSRYEGRVDTADVTLIRGEGRFTGHHQITAAGRTLTASKIVIATGSRPSPPPFAGLPVWTSDDLFPLRTAPPKSLLVIGGGIIGCEMSSFFSAVGVETRLFVRDERLLDKEDLEIERVFQKEFTRHVPTHFKATLNHLTHAHDGFTATFLTPDGEQSFRAERVLFAIGRQPNSDLLDLGKTGLAPDDRGFIPVNDHLETAVPGIYATGDVNGRYMLQHAAAFEVQFLRQKFFKGETAPIAEGQIAHAVFSHPEVAAVGLTEEELKSSGVPHVAVFEDWLASARLEAMRIEYPRVKLLVSPADYSILGCHLVGPESSTILHQVMTVMRLKNDVRELAKIIHIHPALNECLFAAAVKAVVKVGQQRAR
;
A
#
# COMPACT_ATOMS: atom_id res chain seq x y z
N MET A 1 2.41 -5.52 39.12
CA MET A 1 3.10 -4.98 37.94
C MET A 1 4.07 -6.04 37.44
N GLU A 2 3.98 -6.38 36.16
CA GLU A 2 4.81 -7.41 35.54
C GLU A 2 5.91 -6.73 34.72
N THR A 3 7.16 -7.20 34.89
CA THR A 3 8.32 -6.61 34.21
C THR A 3 8.77 -7.49 33.05
N TYR A 4 9.03 -6.84 31.91
CA TYR A 4 9.51 -7.43 30.69
C TYR A 4 10.76 -6.68 30.18
N ASP A 5 11.55 -7.30 29.31
CA ASP A 5 12.65 -6.63 28.60
C ASP A 5 12.10 -5.85 27.39
N LEU A 6 11.09 -6.44 26.73
CA LEU A 6 10.41 -5.85 25.58
C LEU A 6 8.90 -6.03 25.67
N ILE A 7 8.17 -4.97 25.42
CA ILE A 7 6.72 -5.01 25.10
C ILE A 7 6.51 -4.54 23.68
N VAL A 8 5.76 -5.30 22.89
CA VAL A 8 5.32 -4.93 21.55
C VAL A 8 3.81 -4.70 21.57
N LEU A 9 3.38 -3.50 21.17
CA LEU A 9 1.97 -3.12 21.01
C LEU A 9 1.57 -3.27 19.54
N GLY A 10 0.78 -4.29 19.23
CA GLY A 10 0.31 -4.64 17.90
C GLY A 10 0.97 -5.90 17.35
N GLY A 11 0.15 -6.89 17.06
CA GLY A 11 0.53 -8.23 16.58
C GLY A 11 0.69 -8.33 15.05
N GLY A 12 0.85 -7.20 14.37
CA GLY A 12 1.11 -7.16 12.93
C GLY A 12 2.55 -7.60 12.59
N ARG A 13 3.24 -6.84 11.75
CA ARG A 13 4.61 -7.19 11.34
C ARG A 13 5.60 -7.27 12.51
N ALA A 14 5.37 -6.45 13.55
CA ALA A 14 6.21 -6.41 14.74
C ALA A 14 6.12 -7.65 15.63
N ALA A 15 5.14 -8.54 15.45
CA ALA A 15 5.14 -9.86 16.09
C ALA A 15 6.45 -10.63 15.82
N ASN A 16 7.06 -10.45 14.64
CA ASN A 16 8.35 -11.05 14.34
C ASN A 16 9.51 -10.48 15.18
N LEU A 17 9.40 -9.24 15.65
CA LEU A 17 10.37 -8.66 16.59
C LEU A 17 10.21 -9.29 17.97
N ALA A 18 8.97 -9.45 18.46
CA ALA A 18 8.68 -10.12 19.72
C ALA A 18 9.22 -11.57 19.73
N ILE A 19 8.96 -12.32 18.65
CA ILE A 19 9.49 -13.68 18.47
C ILE A 19 11.03 -13.70 18.48
N ALA A 20 11.65 -12.74 17.79
CA ALA A 20 13.11 -12.67 17.75
C ALA A 20 13.71 -12.29 19.11
N ALA A 21 13.05 -11.43 19.87
CA ALA A 21 13.47 -11.03 21.22
C ALA A 21 13.41 -12.20 22.18
N SER A 22 12.31 -12.94 22.21
CA SER A 22 12.17 -14.11 23.05
C SER A 22 13.24 -15.18 22.72
N LYS A 23 13.47 -15.46 21.44
CA LYS A 23 14.54 -16.36 21.00
C LYS A 23 15.95 -15.89 21.38
N ALA A 24 16.14 -14.59 21.59
CA ALA A 24 17.39 -14.02 22.11
C ALA A 24 17.47 -14.04 23.65
N GLY A 25 16.50 -14.66 24.33
CA GLY A 25 16.45 -14.78 25.79
C GLY A 25 15.79 -13.60 26.50
N TRP A 26 15.16 -12.69 25.79
CA TRP A 26 14.45 -11.57 26.41
C TRP A 26 13.06 -11.97 26.86
N LYS A 27 12.69 -11.60 28.08
CA LYS A 27 11.31 -11.74 28.55
C LYS A 27 10.42 -10.77 27.79
N THR A 28 9.57 -11.29 26.90
CA THR A 28 8.86 -10.50 25.90
C THR A 28 7.33 -10.64 26.05
N ALA A 29 6.61 -9.52 25.98
CA ALA A 29 5.15 -9.50 25.85
C ALA A 29 4.75 -8.93 24.48
N LEU A 30 3.74 -9.54 23.89
CA LEU A 30 3.04 -9.08 22.70
C LEU A 30 1.58 -8.80 23.04
N ILE A 31 1.14 -7.57 22.80
CA ILE A 31 -0.24 -7.16 23.07
C ILE A 31 -0.97 -6.98 21.74
N GLU A 32 -2.07 -7.71 21.53
CA GLU A 32 -2.87 -7.61 20.30
C GLU A 32 -4.37 -7.59 20.67
N ARG A 33 -5.06 -6.58 20.17
CA ARG A 33 -6.50 -6.39 20.47
C ARG A 33 -7.44 -7.19 19.56
N ASP A 34 -6.94 -7.60 18.39
CA ASP A 34 -7.73 -8.23 17.34
C ASP A 34 -6.97 -9.45 16.77
N GLN A 35 -6.78 -9.56 15.47
CA GLN A 35 -6.14 -10.69 14.82
C GLN A 35 -4.63 -10.51 14.69
N LEU A 36 -3.85 -11.51 15.07
CA LEU A 36 -2.42 -11.59 14.79
C LEU A 36 -2.17 -11.62 13.27
N GLY A 37 -1.00 -11.08 12.88
CA GLY A 37 -0.67 -10.82 11.48
C GLY A 37 -1.01 -9.39 11.05
N GLY A 38 -1.95 -8.72 11.75
CA GLY A 38 -2.38 -7.36 11.49
C GLY A 38 -3.17 -7.20 10.19
N THR A 39 -3.28 -5.96 9.70
CA THR A 39 -4.12 -5.62 8.55
C THR A 39 -3.74 -6.37 7.27
N CYS A 40 -2.45 -6.43 6.94
CA CYS A 40 -2.01 -6.92 5.62
C CYS A 40 -2.50 -8.33 5.27
N PRO A 41 -2.30 -9.39 6.10
CA PRO A 41 -2.75 -10.72 5.75
C PRO A 41 -4.22 -11.00 6.06
N ASN A 42 -4.84 -10.24 6.96
CA ASN A 42 -6.21 -10.50 7.39
C ASN A 42 -7.26 -9.70 6.59
N ARG A 43 -6.98 -8.42 6.30
CA ARG A 43 -7.97 -7.52 5.68
C ARG A 43 -7.38 -6.45 4.75
N GLY A 44 -6.16 -6.67 4.25
CA GLY A 44 -5.45 -5.69 3.41
C GLY A 44 -4.81 -6.29 2.18
N CYS A 45 -3.46 -6.24 2.14
CA CYS A 45 -2.66 -6.56 0.95
C CYS A 45 -2.94 -7.97 0.41
N VAL A 46 -2.98 -8.99 1.27
CA VAL A 46 -3.10 -10.38 0.82
C VAL A 46 -4.48 -10.64 0.22
N PRO A 47 -5.60 -10.44 0.94
CA PRO A 47 -6.91 -10.72 0.37
C PRO A 47 -7.24 -9.83 -0.84
N SER A 48 -6.81 -8.56 -0.85
CA SER A 48 -7.05 -7.69 -2.02
C SER A 48 -6.31 -8.18 -3.26
N LYS A 49 -5.07 -8.70 -3.13
CA LYS A 49 -4.31 -9.20 -4.29
C LYS A 49 -4.82 -10.57 -4.78
N LEU A 50 -5.42 -11.36 -3.90
CA LEU A 50 -6.20 -12.53 -4.33
C LEU A 50 -7.39 -12.11 -5.20
N LEU A 51 -8.18 -11.10 -4.77
CA LEU A 51 -9.28 -10.57 -5.59
C LEU A 51 -8.80 -10.05 -6.94
N ILE A 52 -7.68 -9.31 -6.96
CA ILE A 52 -7.10 -8.78 -8.21
C ILE A 52 -6.72 -9.90 -9.15
N GLY A 53 -6.09 -10.98 -8.68
CA GLY A 53 -5.78 -12.14 -9.50
C GLY A 53 -7.02 -12.75 -10.16
N PHE A 54 -8.15 -12.85 -9.45
CA PHE A 54 -9.43 -13.27 -10.05
C PHE A 54 -9.94 -12.27 -11.08
N SER A 55 -9.79 -10.97 -10.85
CA SER A 55 -10.21 -9.93 -11.81
C SER A 55 -9.39 -9.96 -13.09
N ASP A 56 -8.09 -10.27 -13.00
CA ASP A 56 -7.24 -10.40 -14.17
C ASP A 56 -7.65 -11.61 -15.03
N ALA A 57 -7.95 -12.75 -14.40
CA ALA A 57 -8.49 -13.91 -15.10
C ALA A 57 -9.82 -13.57 -15.80
N ALA A 58 -10.72 -12.85 -15.14
CA ALA A 58 -11.99 -12.42 -15.72
C ALA A 58 -11.80 -11.47 -16.92
N ARG A 59 -10.82 -10.53 -16.82
CA ARG A 59 -10.47 -9.63 -17.94
C ARG A 59 -9.91 -10.40 -19.14
N HIS A 60 -8.99 -11.33 -18.91
CA HIS A 60 -8.43 -12.17 -19.97
C HIS A 60 -9.51 -12.96 -20.68
N ALA A 61 -10.40 -13.61 -19.92
CA ALA A 61 -11.51 -14.39 -20.50
C ALA A 61 -12.45 -13.52 -21.32
N ARG A 62 -12.87 -12.35 -20.80
CA ARG A 62 -13.77 -11.40 -21.49
C ARG A 62 -13.15 -10.84 -22.75
N ASN A 63 -11.84 -10.56 -22.74
CA ASN A 63 -11.11 -9.95 -23.83
C ASN A 63 -10.41 -10.94 -24.77
N ALA A 64 -10.67 -12.24 -24.63
CA ALA A 64 -10.03 -13.31 -25.42
C ALA A 64 -10.14 -13.07 -26.94
N GLY A 65 -11.25 -12.48 -27.41
CA GLY A 65 -11.44 -12.11 -28.81
C GLY A 65 -10.39 -11.15 -29.38
N ARG A 66 -9.75 -10.31 -28.55
CA ARG A 66 -8.63 -9.45 -28.96
C ARG A 66 -7.41 -10.26 -29.41
N HIS A 67 -7.28 -11.47 -28.88
CA HIS A 67 -6.20 -12.42 -29.21
C HIS A 67 -6.66 -13.48 -30.22
N PHE A 68 -7.77 -13.25 -30.94
CA PHE A 68 -8.39 -14.17 -31.90
C PHE A 68 -8.86 -15.49 -31.28
N ILE A 69 -9.01 -15.56 -29.97
CA ILE A 69 -9.51 -16.73 -29.24
C ILE A 69 -11.04 -16.64 -29.16
N LYS A 70 -11.70 -17.67 -29.69
CA LYS A 70 -13.14 -17.83 -29.57
C LYS A 70 -13.46 -18.37 -28.18
N SER A 71 -14.13 -17.59 -27.36
CA SER A 71 -14.55 -17.96 -26.01
C SER A 71 -15.93 -17.40 -25.72
N ASP A 72 -16.70 -18.11 -24.90
CA ASP A 72 -18.00 -17.63 -24.39
C ASP A 72 -17.83 -17.31 -22.89
N PHE A 73 -17.70 -16.03 -22.58
CA PHE A 73 -17.58 -15.57 -21.19
C PHE A 73 -18.98 -15.41 -20.58
N GLN A 74 -19.36 -16.35 -19.72
CA GLN A 74 -20.69 -16.40 -19.11
C GLN A 74 -20.80 -15.61 -17.79
N GLY A 75 -19.73 -14.94 -17.34
CA GLY A 75 -19.70 -14.16 -16.10
C GLY A 75 -18.78 -14.74 -15.03
N VAL A 76 -18.94 -14.23 -13.82
CA VAL A 76 -18.12 -14.57 -12.65
C VAL A 76 -19.01 -14.99 -11.49
N ASP A 77 -18.69 -16.07 -10.83
CA ASP A 77 -19.30 -16.47 -9.55
C ASP A 77 -18.61 -15.71 -8.41
N LEU A 78 -19.07 -14.49 -8.17
CA LEU A 78 -18.46 -13.59 -7.19
C LEU A 78 -18.58 -14.13 -5.77
N GLN A 79 -19.64 -14.90 -5.46
CA GLN A 79 -19.80 -15.54 -4.15
C GLN A 79 -18.68 -16.55 -3.88
N LYS A 80 -18.34 -17.38 -4.87
CA LYS A 80 -17.24 -18.35 -4.74
C LYS A 80 -15.88 -17.65 -4.61
N ILE A 81 -15.66 -16.55 -5.32
CA ILE A 81 -14.43 -15.76 -5.17
C ILE A 81 -14.27 -15.30 -3.72
N PHE A 82 -15.28 -14.65 -3.15
CA PHE A 82 -15.21 -14.20 -1.74
C PHE A 82 -15.10 -15.34 -0.76
N THR A 83 -15.79 -16.46 -0.99
CA THR A 83 -15.66 -17.66 -0.15
C THR A 83 -14.22 -18.16 -0.14
N SER A 84 -13.60 -18.29 -1.31
CA SER A 84 -12.20 -18.73 -1.44
C SER A 84 -11.21 -17.77 -0.75
N VAL A 85 -11.42 -16.47 -0.88
CA VAL A 85 -10.58 -15.47 -0.21
C VAL A 85 -10.77 -15.52 1.30
N ASN A 86 -12.00 -15.63 1.80
CA ASN A 86 -12.31 -15.74 3.21
C ASN A 86 -11.70 -17.00 3.84
N GLU A 87 -11.76 -18.13 3.14
CA GLU A 87 -11.12 -19.39 3.56
C GLU A 87 -9.61 -19.24 3.69
N TYR A 88 -8.97 -18.58 2.71
CA TYR A 88 -7.53 -18.34 2.74
C TYR A 88 -7.10 -17.51 3.95
N VAL A 89 -7.86 -16.46 4.30
CA VAL A 89 -7.51 -15.55 5.41
C VAL A 89 -7.91 -16.12 6.78
N SER A 90 -8.91 -17.01 6.87
CA SER A 90 -9.45 -17.51 8.12
C SER A 90 -8.42 -18.16 9.05
N GLY A 91 -7.37 -18.80 8.48
CA GLY A 91 -6.30 -19.44 9.24
C GLY A 91 -5.12 -18.54 9.60
N VAL A 92 -5.16 -17.24 9.29
CA VAL A 92 -4.01 -16.34 9.51
C VAL A 92 -3.71 -16.17 10.99
N ASP A 93 -4.72 -15.83 11.78
CA ASP A 93 -4.57 -15.56 13.22
C ASP A 93 -3.96 -16.76 13.94
N SER A 94 -4.52 -17.95 13.77
CA SER A 94 -4.04 -19.17 14.42
C SER A 94 -2.63 -19.59 13.97
N ARG A 95 -2.26 -19.36 12.69
CA ARG A 95 -0.88 -19.61 12.24
C ARG A 95 0.13 -18.67 12.91
N TYR A 96 -0.24 -17.40 13.13
CA TYR A 96 0.61 -16.47 13.85
C TYR A 96 0.67 -16.79 15.34
N GLU A 97 -0.46 -17.16 15.96
CA GLU A 97 -0.53 -17.57 17.37
C GLU A 97 0.39 -18.77 17.65
N GLY A 98 0.31 -19.82 16.84
CA GLY A 98 1.21 -20.98 17.00
C GLY A 98 2.72 -20.61 16.87
N ARG A 99 3.07 -19.60 16.09
CA ARG A 99 4.45 -19.09 16.03
C ARG A 99 4.86 -18.30 17.27
N VAL A 100 3.95 -17.55 17.84
CA VAL A 100 4.14 -16.78 19.07
C VAL A 100 4.31 -17.73 20.26
N ASP A 101 3.42 -18.72 20.37
CA ASP A 101 3.48 -19.75 21.43
C ASP A 101 4.77 -20.57 21.38
N THR A 102 5.16 -21.05 20.17
CA THR A 102 6.41 -21.80 19.98
C THR A 102 7.64 -20.98 20.38
N ALA A 103 7.55 -19.66 20.35
CA ALA A 103 8.64 -18.76 20.71
C ALA A 103 8.65 -18.34 22.18
N ASP A 104 7.72 -18.84 23.01
CA ASP A 104 7.58 -18.47 24.43
C ASP A 104 7.40 -16.95 24.65
N VAL A 105 6.62 -16.30 23.77
CA VAL A 105 6.22 -14.89 23.90
C VAL A 105 4.94 -14.83 24.72
N THR A 106 4.90 -14.00 25.74
CA THR A 106 3.66 -13.76 26.50
C THR A 106 2.66 -12.99 25.64
N LEU A 107 1.72 -13.70 25.02
CA LEU A 107 0.63 -13.09 24.27
C LEU A 107 -0.46 -12.58 25.20
N ILE A 108 -0.83 -11.31 25.07
CA ILE A 108 -1.93 -10.67 25.81
C ILE A 108 -2.96 -10.18 24.79
N ARG A 109 -4.11 -10.84 24.76
CA ARG A 109 -5.25 -10.46 23.91
C ARG A 109 -6.01 -9.31 24.59
N GLY A 110 -6.01 -8.14 23.97
CA GLY A 110 -6.69 -6.95 24.45
C GLY A 110 -6.05 -5.65 24.01
N GLU A 111 -6.72 -4.54 24.32
CA GLU A 111 -6.21 -3.20 24.06
C GLU A 111 -5.10 -2.86 25.05
N GLY A 112 -3.96 -2.40 24.57
CA GLY A 112 -2.87 -1.86 25.37
C GLY A 112 -2.96 -0.34 25.43
N ARG A 113 -2.91 0.23 26.65
CA ARG A 113 -2.93 1.68 26.89
C ARG A 113 -1.82 2.07 27.85
N PHE A 114 -1.18 3.20 27.59
CA PHE A 114 -0.18 3.73 28.51
C PHE A 114 -0.84 4.30 29.79
N THR A 115 -0.21 4.01 30.93
CA THR A 115 -0.59 4.57 32.23
C THR A 115 0.54 5.38 32.87
N GLY A 116 1.74 5.35 32.27
CA GLY A 116 2.94 6.08 32.65
C GLY A 116 4.02 5.93 31.60
N HIS A 117 5.21 6.52 31.80
CA HIS A 117 6.30 6.56 30.82
C HIS A 117 6.62 5.19 30.20
N HIS A 118 6.78 4.17 31.03
CA HIS A 118 7.09 2.79 30.59
C HIS A 118 6.06 1.80 31.14
N GLN A 119 4.85 2.26 31.43
CA GLN A 119 3.77 1.43 31.99
C GLN A 119 2.61 1.31 31.01
N ILE A 120 2.13 0.10 30.86
CA ILE A 120 1.00 -0.24 29.98
C ILE A 120 0.02 -1.10 30.79
N THR A 121 -1.27 -0.85 30.58
CA THR A 121 -2.33 -1.77 31.00
C THR A 121 -2.90 -2.48 29.77
N ALA A 122 -3.13 -3.79 29.88
CA ALA A 122 -3.81 -4.59 28.89
C ALA A 122 -4.51 -5.78 29.56
N ALA A 123 -5.77 -6.05 29.22
CA ALA A 123 -6.57 -7.15 29.78
C ALA A 123 -6.53 -7.22 31.32
N GLY A 124 -6.61 -6.08 32.01
CA GLY A 124 -6.55 -5.99 33.47
C GLY A 124 -5.15 -6.19 34.09
N ARG A 125 -4.12 -6.39 33.29
CA ARG A 125 -2.72 -6.55 33.74
C ARG A 125 -1.99 -5.22 33.61
N THR A 126 -1.08 -4.93 34.54
CA THR A 126 -0.17 -3.78 34.47
C THR A 126 1.25 -4.26 34.19
N LEU A 127 1.81 -3.79 33.08
CA LEU A 127 3.10 -4.21 32.56
C LEU A 127 4.08 -3.03 32.50
N THR A 128 5.37 -3.33 32.60
CA THR A 128 6.47 -2.37 32.37
C THR A 128 7.60 -3.05 31.61
N ALA A 129 8.32 -2.28 30.81
CA ALA A 129 9.51 -2.76 30.11
C ALA A 129 10.54 -1.65 29.90
N SER A 130 11.81 -2.05 29.76
CA SER A 130 12.89 -1.12 29.37
C SER A 130 12.78 -0.67 27.91
N LYS A 131 12.16 -1.50 27.05
CA LYS A 131 11.87 -1.19 25.65
C LYS A 131 10.41 -1.46 25.33
N ILE A 132 9.77 -0.49 24.68
CA ILE A 132 8.40 -0.59 24.19
C ILE A 132 8.39 -0.26 22.71
N VAL A 133 7.78 -1.10 21.88
CA VAL A 133 7.64 -0.87 20.45
C VAL A 133 6.15 -0.71 20.14
N ILE A 134 5.78 0.49 19.71
CA ILE A 134 4.43 0.81 19.26
C ILE A 134 4.32 0.43 17.78
N ALA A 135 3.49 -0.56 17.48
CA ALA A 135 3.27 -1.10 16.13
C ALA A 135 1.77 -1.31 15.84
N THR A 136 0.96 -0.41 16.37
CA THR A 136 -0.51 -0.49 16.33
C THR A 136 -1.11 -0.20 14.96
N GLY A 137 -0.30 0.23 13.99
CA GLY A 137 -0.70 0.44 12.61
C GLY A 137 -1.72 1.55 12.42
N SER A 138 -2.57 1.36 11.43
CA SER A 138 -3.60 2.30 11.00
C SER A 138 -4.94 1.58 10.77
N ARG A 139 -6.01 2.37 10.69
CA ARG A 139 -7.36 1.93 10.33
C ARG A 139 -7.94 2.83 9.24
N PRO A 140 -8.99 2.43 8.50
CA PRO A 140 -9.69 3.32 7.59
C PRO A 140 -10.14 4.62 8.27
N SER A 141 -10.02 5.74 7.57
CA SER A 141 -10.62 7.00 8.03
C SER A 141 -12.12 6.83 8.16
N PRO A 142 -12.74 7.32 9.26
CA PRO A 142 -14.17 7.15 9.47
C PRO A 142 -14.97 7.83 8.37
N PRO A 143 -15.99 7.15 7.80
CA PRO A 143 -16.91 7.77 6.89
C PRO A 143 -17.64 8.95 7.54
N PRO A 144 -17.89 10.06 6.80
CA PRO A 144 -18.52 11.26 7.37
C PRO A 144 -20.02 11.09 7.68
N PHE A 145 -20.61 9.93 7.37
CA PHE A 145 -22.04 9.63 7.56
C PHE A 145 -22.20 8.54 8.64
N ALA A 146 -22.19 8.97 9.89
CA ALA A 146 -22.31 8.06 11.03
C ALA A 146 -23.66 7.29 11.02
N GLY A 147 -23.61 6.02 11.42
CA GLY A 147 -24.79 5.16 11.57
C GLY A 147 -25.32 4.53 10.29
N LEU A 148 -24.80 4.87 9.13
CA LEU A 148 -25.12 4.19 7.88
C LEU A 148 -24.25 2.93 7.69
N PRO A 149 -24.79 1.82 7.14
CA PRO A 149 -24.06 0.56 6.94
C PRO A 149 -23.18 0.62 5.68
N VAL A 150 -22.35 1.66 5.58
CA VAL A 150 -21.38 1.83 4.52
C VAL A 150 -20.16 0.95 4.74
N TRP A 151 -19.44 0.65 3.67
CA TRP A 151 -18.21 -0.12 3.73
C TRP A 151 -16.97 0.76 3.80
N THR A 152 -15.99 0.27 4.49
CA THR A 152 -14.56 0.63 4.38
C THR A 152 -13.77 -0.57 3.86
N SER A 153 -12.46 -0.44 3.69
CA SER A 153 -11.62 -1.59 3.31
C SER A 153 -11.68 -2.74 4.32
N ASP A 154 -11.96 -2.47 5.59
CA ASP A 154 -12.01 -3.48 6.64
C ASP A 154 -13.29 -4.33 6.58
N ASP A 155 -14.33 -3.86 5.89
CA ASP A 155 -15.60 -4.58 5.71
C ASP A 155 -15.57 -5.59 4.56
N LEU A 156 -14.53 -5.52 3.71
CA LEU A 156 -14.37 -6.42 2.56
C LEU A 156 -13.81 -7.79 2.96
N PHE A 157 -13.10 -7.90 4.11
CA PHE A 157 -12.39 -9.11 4.49
C PHE A 157 -12.54 -9.43 5.99
N PRO A 158 -13.32 -10.45 6.35
CA PRO A 158 -14.15 -11.25 5.46
C PRO A 158 -15.40 -10.50 5.00
N LEU A 159 -15.79 -10.67 3.75
CA LEU A 159 -17.06 -10.14 3.29
C LEU A 159 -18.19 -10.94 3.95
N ARG A 160 -18.97 -10.26 4.80
CA ARG A 160 -20.02 -10.89 5.64
C ARG A 160 -21.42 -10.81 5.02
N THR A 161 -21.55 -10.10 3.90
CA THR A 161 -22.82 -9.92 3.18
C THR A 161 -22.70 -10.55 1.79
N ALA A 162 -23.83 -10.76 1.13
CA ALA A 162 -23.80 -11.14 -0.28
C ALA A 162 -23.06 -10.08 -1.11
N PRO A 163 -22.27 -10.51 -2.13
CA PRO A 163 -21.64 -9.57 -3.05
C PRO A 163 -22.66 -8.67 -3.72
N PRO A 164 -22.39 -7.35 -3.86
CA PRO A 164 -23.34 -6.43 -4.43
C PRO A 164 -23.43 -6.54 -5.95
N LYS A 165 -24.57 -6.13 -6.52
CA LYS A 165 -24.74 -5.93 -7.96
C LYS A 165 -24.28 -4.55 -8.40
N SER A 166 -24.31 -3.56 -7.49
CA SER A 166 -23.88 -2.20 -7.75
C SER A 166 -23.15 -1.58 -6.57
N LEU A 167 -22.10 -0.79 -6.86
CA LEU A 167 -21.19 -0.23 -5.88
C LEU A 167 -20.80 1.20 -6.25
N LEU A 168 -20.94 2.14 -5.31
CA LEU A 168 -20.29 3.45 -5.39
C LEU A 168 -19.01 3.41 -4.55
N VAL A 169 -17.90 3.78 -5.14
CA VAL A 169 -16.61 3.90 -4.46
C VAL A 169 -16.25 5.37 -4.32
N ILE A 170 -15.87 5.81 -3.14
CA ILE A 170 -15.56 7.20 -2.84
C ILE A 170 -14.10 7.31 -2.43
N GLY A 171 -13.29 8.01 -3.27
CA GLY A 171 -11.87 8.23 -3.09
C GLY A 171 -11.00 7.66 -4.20
N GLY A 172 -10.17 8.51 -4.83
CA GLY A 172 -9.32 8.20 -5.99
C GLY A 172 -7.91 7.73 -5.65
N GLY A 173 -7.65 7.32 -4.40
CA GLY A 173 -6.36 6.76 -3.96
C GLY A 173 -6.21 5.26 -4.29
N ILE A 174 -5.13 4.64 -3.81
CA ILE A 174 -4.76 3.24 -4.09
C ILE A 174 -5.92 2.27 -3.86
N ILE A 175 -6.54 2.29 -2.67
CA ILE A 175 -7.62 1.38 -2.31
C ILE A 175 -8.85 1.58 -3.21
N GLY A 176 -9.21 2.84 -3.48
CA GLY A 176 -10.33 3.18 -4.35
C GLY A 176 -10.11 2.68 -5.78
N CYS A 177 -8.93 2.89 -6.34
CA CYS A 177 -8.58 2.41 -7.68
C CYS A 177 -8.53 0.87 -7.75
N GLU A 178 -7.88 0.20 -6.80
CA GLU A 178 -7.80 -1.27 -6.79
C GLU A 178 -9.18 -1.92 -6.67
N MET A 179 -10.01 -1.46 -5.74
CA MET A 179 -11.33 -2.05 -5.51
C MET A 179 -12.32 -1.72 -6.65
N SER A 180 -12.32 -0.50 -7.17
CA SER A 180 -13.12 -0.15 -8.34
C SER A 180 -12.74 -0.98 -9.56
N SER A 181 -11.43 -1.18 -9.77
CA SER A 181 -10.88 -2.01 -10.83
C SER A 181 -11.32 -3.48 -10.71
N PHE A 182 -11.26 -4.03 -9.49
CA PHE A 182 -11.72 -5.39 -9.20
C PHE A 182 -13.22 -5.55 -9.47
N PHE A 183 -14.06 -4.77 -8.76
CA PHE A 183 -15.51 -4.94 -8.84
C PHE A 183 -16.06 -4.73 -10.26
N SER A 184 -15.52 -3.73 -10.99
CA SER A 184 -15.88 -3.50 -12.39
C SER A 184 -15.51 -4.70 -13.27
N ALA A 185 -14.32 -5.27 -13.08
CA ALA A 185 -13.85 -6.40 -13.88
C ALA A 185 -14.69 -7.66 -13.70
N VAL A 186 -15.19 -7.90 -12.48
CA VAL A 186 -16.04 -9.08 -12.18
C VAL A 186 -17.53 -8.85 -12.44
N GLY A 187 -17.91 -7.68 -13.00
CA GLY A 187 -19.26 -7.42 -13.49
C GLY A 187 -20.20 -6.72 -12.51
N VAL A 188 -19.68 -6.20 -11.40
CA VAL A 188 -20.45 -5.30 -10.53
C VAL A 188 -20.57 -3.93 -11.19
N GLU A 189 -21.76 -3.35 -11.23
CA GLU A 189 -21.96 -1.96 -11.71
C GLU A 189 -21.24 -1.01 -10.74
N THR A 190 -20.03 -0.62 -11.09
CA THR A 190 -19.13 0.15 -10.23
C THR A 190 -18.94 1.56 -10.76
N ARG A 191 -19.03 2.56 -9.88
CA ARG A 191 -18.72 3.96 -10.19
C ARG A 191 -17.76 4.50 -9.13
N LEU A 192 -16.71 5.19 -9.56
CA LEU A 192 -15.73 5.84 -8.70
C LEU A 192 -15.98 7.35 -8.65
N PHE A 193 -16.02 7.91 -7.44
CA PHE A 193 -16.21 9.34 -7.20
C PHE A 193 -14.96 9.92 -6.56
N VAL A 194 -14.41 10.95 -7.17
CA VAL A 194 -13.15 11.59 -6.78
C VAL A 194 -13.40 13.09 -6.57
N ARG A 195 -13.05 13.58 -5.38
CA ARG A 195 -13.20 15.00 -5.06
C ARG A 195 -12.32 15.89 -5.93
N ASP A 196 -11.14 15.40 -6.25
CA ASP A 196 -10.11 16.11 -6.98
C ASP A 196 -10.20 15.83 -8.50
N GLU A 197 -9.28 16.38 -9.29
CA GLU A 197 -9.22 16.21 -10.75
C GLU A 197 -8.45 14.95 -11.16
N ARG A 198 -7.75 14.31 -10.22
CA ARG A 198 -6.76 13.29 -10.49
C ARG A 198 -6.97 12.03 -9.65
N LEU A 199 -6.69 10.90 -10.26
CA LEU A 199 -6.47 9.64 -9.57
C LEU A 199 -5.01 9.54 -9.15
N LEU A 200 -4.73 8.87 -8.01
CA LEU A 200 -3.36 8.61 -7.58
C LEU A 200 -2.50 9.88 -7.59
N ASP A 201 -2.97 10.94 -6.99
CA ASP A 201 -2.43 12.31 -7.03
C ASP A 201 -0.98 12.46 -6.56
N LYS A 202 -0.41 11.41 -5.95
CA LYS A 202 0.99 11.32 -5.51
C LYS A 202 1.92 10.69 -6.52
N GLU A 203 1.39 10.14 -7.61
CA GLU A 203 2.21 9.59 -8.68
C GLU A 203 2.78 10.70 -9.58
N ASP A 204 3.89 10.39 -10.26
CA ASP A 204 4.45 11.28 -11.28
C ASP A 204 3.39 11.65 -12.31
N LEU A 205 3.29 12.93 -12.65
CA LEU A 205 2.18 13.49 -13.41
C LEU A 205 2.00 12.86 -14.80
N GLU A 206 3.09 12.51 -15.50
CA GLU A 206 2.98 11.90 -16.82
C GLU A 206 2.50 10.43 -16.72
N ILE A 207 2.95 9.71 -15.73
CA ILE A 207 2.50 8.34 -15.44
C ILE A 207 1.03 8.33 -14.99
N GLU A 208 0.66 9.27 -14.10
CA GLU A 208 -0.71 9.42 -13.63
C GLU A 208 -1.68 9.71 -14.79
N ARG A 209 -1.33 10.60 -15.72
CA ARG A 209 -2.15 10.91 -16.89
C ARG A 209 -2.40 9.69 -17.78
N VAL A 210 -1.38 8.87 -17.98
CA VAL A 210 -1.53 7.60 -18.72
C VAL A 210 -2.42 6.64 -17.97
N PHE A 211 -2.18 6.50 -16.68
CA PHE A 211 -3.00 5.69 -15.78
C PHE A 211 -4.47 6.11 -15.84
N GLN A 212 -4.78 7.37 -15.58
CA GLN A 212 -6.14 7.89 -15.54
C GLN A 212 -6.86 7.69 -16.88
N LYS A 213 -6.20 7.98 -17.99
CA LYS A 213 -6.75 7.80 -19.34
C LYS A 213 -7.15 6.35 -19.60
N GLU A 214 -6.34 5.38 -19.18
CA GLU A 214 -6.63 3.97 -19.41
C GLU A 214 -7.62 3.43 -18.39
N PHE A 215 -7.48 3.78 -17.12
CA PHE A 215 -8.35 3.35 -16.03
C PHE A 215 -9.81 3.75 -16.26
N THR A 216 -10.06 4.99 -16.71
CA THR A 216 -11.42 5.51 -16.95
C THR A 216 -12.13 4.85 -18.13
N ARG A 217 -11.43 4.11 -18.99
CA ARG A 217 -12.05 3.26 -20.02
C ARG A 217 -12.75 2.04 -19.44
N HIS A 218 -12.36 1.63 -18.24
CA HIS A 218 -12.82 0.40 -17.59
C HIS A 218 -13.67 0.66 -16.35
N VAL A 219 -13.47 1.81 -15.70
CA VAL A 219 -14.20 2.22 -14.50
C VAL A 219 -14.82 3.59 -14.71
N PRO A 220 -16.15 3.70 -14.81
CA PRO A 220 -16.82 4.99 -14.81
C PRO A 220 -16.41 5.83 -13.61
N THR A 221 -15.77 6.97 -13.87
CA THR A 221 -15.17 7.83 -12.85
C THR A 221 -15.70 9.24 -12.94
N HIS A 222 -16.12 9.78 -11.81
CA HIS A 222 -16.65 11.14 -11.67
C HIS A 222 -15.63 11.98 -10.89
N PHE A 223 -14.99 12.93 -11.56
CA PHE A 223 -14.04 13.87 -10.95
C PHE A 223 -14.73 15.12 -10.44
N LYS A 224 -14.07 15.85 -9.52
CA LYS A 224 -14.62 17.05 -8.86
C LYS A 224 -16.00 16.80 -8.25
N ALA A 225 -16.20 15.59 -7.77
CA ALA A 225 -17.45 15.12 -7.22
C ALA A 225 -17.36 15.01 -5.70
N THR A 226 -17.99 15.94 -4.99
CA THR A 226 -18.03 15.95 -3.52
C THR A 226 -19.35 15.38 -3.05
N LEU A 227 -19.29 14.32 -2.23
CA LEU A 227 -20.49 13.72 -1.64
C LEU A 227 -21.14 14.72 -0.67
N ASN A 228 -22.38 15.09 -0.95
CA ASN A 228 -23.17 16.05 -0.17
C ASN A 228 -24.20 15.35 0.73
N HIS A 229 -24.94 14.40 0.18
CA HIS A 229 -25.93 13.62 0.91
C HIS A 229 -25.78 12.13 0.66
N LEU A 230 -26.03 11.35 1.71
CA LEU A 230 -26.09 9.89 1.62
C LEU A 230 -27.25 9.40 2.48
N THR A 231 -28.16 8.66 1.85
CA THR A 231 -29.29 8.01 2.53
C THR A 231 -29.27 6.52 2.24
N HIS A 232 -29.81 5.75 3.19
CA HIS A 232 -29.96 4.30 3.06
C HIS A 232 -31.42 3.93 3.24
N ALA A 233 -31.96 3.16 2.33
CA ALA A 233 -33.30 2.58 2.37
C ALA A 233 -33.21 1.06 2.24
N HIS A 234 -34.35 0.38 2.26
CA HIS A 234 -34.43 -1.08 2.19
C HIS A 234 -33.69 -1.69 0.97
N ASP A 235 -33.64 -0.97 -0.15
CA ASP A 235 -33.13 -1.40 -1.44
C ASP A 235 -31.72 -0.86 -1.77
N GLY A 236 -31.05 -0.19 -0.81
CA GLY A 236 -29.69 0.31 -0.98
C GLY A 236 -29.51 1.77 -0.62
N PHE A 237 -28.49 2.38 -1.22
CA PHE A 237 -28.07 3.75 -0.95
C PHE A 237 -28.48 4.68 -2.09
N THR A 238 -28.84 5.91 -1.74
CA THR A 238 -28.90 7.06 -2.65
C THR A 238 -27.84 8.06 -2.19
N ALA A 239 -26.88 8.33 -3.07
CA ALA A 239 -25.79 9.27 -2.85
C ALA A 239 -25.93 10.47 -3.78
N THR A 240 -25.89 11.68 -3.24
CA THR A 240 -25.99 12.93 -3.99
C THR A 240 -24.65 13.65 -3.94
N PHE A 241 -24.12 13.98 -5.10
CA PHE A 241 -22.82 14.63 -5.27
C PHE A 241 -22.95 16.02 -5.84
N LEU A 242 -22.17 16.95 -5.33
CA LEU A 242 -21.92 18.24 -5.99
C LEU A 242 -20.84 18.04 -7.04
N THR A 243 -21.13 18.33 -8.29
CA THR A 243 -20.23 18.24 -9.43
C THR A 243 -20.17 19.58 -10.17
N PRO A 244 -19.23 19.80 -11.11
CA PRO A 244 -19.20 21.00 -11.93
C PRO A 244 -20.49 21.24 -12.73
N ASP A 245 -21.21 20.17 -13.06
CA ASP A 245 -22.46 20.21 -13.82
C ASP A 245 -23.71 20.34 -12.92
N GLY A 246 -23.51 20.60 -11.61
CA GLY A 246 -24.57 20.69 -10.61
C GLY A 246 -24.69 19.44 -9.74
N GLU A 247 -25.80 19.38 -9.01
CA GLU A 247 -26.08 18.26 -8.12
C GLU A 247 -26.55 17.03 -8.89
N GLN A 248 -25.94 15.89 -8.64
CA GLN A 248 -26.27 14.60 -9.29
C GLN A 248 -26.49 13.51 -8.25
N SER A 249 -27.50 12.70 -8.44
CA SER A 249 -27.82 11.57 -7.53
C SER A 249 -27.61 10.22 -8.21
N PHE A 250 -27.01 9.29 -7.45
CA PHE A 250 -26.71 7.92 -7.88
C PHE A 250 -27.21 6.92 -6.86
N ARG A 251 -27.67 5.77 -7.34
CA ARG A 251 -28.12 4.67 -6.49
C ARG A 251 -27.19 3.47 -6.60
N ALA A 252 -27.00 2.75 -5.50
CA ALA A 252 -26.30 1.48 -5.48
C ALA A 252 -26.66 0.64 -4.24
N GLU A 253 -26.44 -0.66 -4.32
CA GLU A 253 -26.65 -1.57 -3.19
C GLU A 253 -25.64 -1.32 -2.06
N ARG A 254 -24.41 -0.88 -2.40
CA ARG A 254 -23.35 -0.60 -1.42
C ARG A 254 -22.56 0.67 -1.76
N VAL A 255 -21.98 1.24 -0.72
CA VAL A 255 -21.04 2.37 -0.82
C VAL A 255 -19.76 2.00 -0.07
N LEU A 256 -18.61 2.11 -0.74
CA LEU A 256 -17.29 1.89 -0.19
C LEU A 256 -16.56 3.23 -0.03
N PHE A 257 -16.20 3.58 1.20
CA PHE A 257 -15.34 4.72 1.48
C PHE A 257 -13.86 4.31 1.47
N ALA A 258 -13.09 4.87 0.55
CA ALA A 258 -11.66 4.71 0.39
C ALA A 258 -10.93 6.07 0.51
N ILE A 259 -11.33 6.86 1.52
CA ILE A 259 -10.95 8.27 1.72
C ILE A 259 -9.70 8.47 2.58
N GLY A 260 -8.91 7.42 2.75
CA GLY A 260 -7.67 7.46 3.50
C GLY A 260 -7.66 6.56 4.73
N ARG A 261 -6.56 6.65 5.47
CA ARG A 261 -6.33 5.90 6.71
C ARG A 261 -5.82 6.84 7.80
N GLN A 262 -6.12 6.51 9.05
CA GLN A 262 -5.63 7.22 10.23
C GLN A 262 -4.84 6.28 11.15
N PRO A 263 -3.77 6.76 11.81
CA PRO A 263 -3.00 5.94 12.75
C PRO A 263 -3.82 5.58 13.99
N ASN A 264 -3.49 4.45 14.61
CA ASN A 264 -4.13 4.00 15.85
C ASN A 264 -3.46 4.55 17.12
N SER A 265 -2.74 5.64 17.04
CA SER A 265 -2.08 6.33 18.14
C SER A 265 -3.05 6.94 19.16
N ASP A 266 -4.21 7.39 18.69
CA ASP A 266 -5.29 7.95 19.52
C ASP A 266 -5.90 6.96 20.52
N LEU A 267 -5.66 5.66 20.33
CA LEU A 267 -6.16 4.60 21.19
C LEU A 267 -5.22 4.26 22.38
N LEU A 268 -4.05 4.92 22.46
CA LEU A 268 -2.95 4.49 23.33
C LEU A 268 -2.79 5.31 24.62
N ASP A 269 -3.52 6.42 24.80
CA ASP A 269 -3.32 7.37 25.92
C ASP A 269 -1.86 7.91 25.97
N LEU A 270 -1.28 8.24 24.80
CA LEU A 270 0.12 8.64 24.66
C LEU A 270 0.55 9.81 25.57
N GLY A 271 -0.35 10.73 25.90
CA GLY A 271 -0.09 11.82 26.83
C GLY A 271 0.43 11.37 28.21
N LYS A 272 0.14 10.14 28.63
CA LYS A 272 0.67 9.57 29.88
C LYS A 272 2.18 9.26 29.81
N THR A 273 2.73 9.17 28.62
CA THR A 273 4.17 8.97 28.40
C THR A 273 4.93 10.28 28.19
N GLY A 274 4.25 11.37 27.93
CA GLY A 274 4.83 12.62 27.45
C GLY A 274 4.98 12.70 25.93
N LEU A 275 4.55 11.67 25.18
CA LEU A 275 4.54 11.69 23.71
C LEU A 275 3.36 12.50 23.19
N ALA A 276 3.61 13.29 22.13
CA ALA A 276 2.60 13.97 21.35
C ALA A 276 2.67 13.49 19.91
N PRO A 277 1.56 12.98 19.35
CA PRO A 277 1.45 12.76 17.92
C PRO A 277 1.55 14.08 17.13
N ASP A 278 1.87 13.98 15.83
CA ASP A 278 1.78 15.12 14.91
C ASP A 278 0.31 15.51 14.63
N ASP A 279 0.09 16.59 13.86
CA ASP A 279 -1.25 17.10 13.53
C ASP A 279 -2.12 16.08 12.75
N ARG A 280 -1.51 15.05 12.16
CA ARG A 280 -2.18 13.95 11.46
C ARG A 280 -2.35 12.72 12.35
N GLY A 281 -1.88 12.78 13.59
CA GLY A 281 -1.98 11.70 14.57
C GLY A 281 -0.84 10.67 14.51
N PHE A 282 0.19 10.83 13.67
CA PHE A 282 1.34 9.92 13.63
C PHE A 282 2.30 10.17 14.80
N ILE A 283 3.00 9.12 15.20
CA ILE A 283 4.01 9.20 16.27
C ILE A 283 5.37 9.54 15.65
N PRO A 284 5.91 10.75 15.83
CA PRO A 284 7.20 11.11 15.29
C PRO A 284 8.33 10.26 15.86
N VAL A 285 9.25 9.84 15.01
CA VAL A 285 10.44 9.07 15.37
C VAL A 285 11.70 9.65 14.72
N ASN A 286 12.84 9.44 15.36
CA ASN A 286 14.15 9.76 14.78
C ASN A 286 14.60 8.66 13.79
N ASP A 287 15.82 8.80 13.24
CA ASP A 287 16.41 7.84 12.31
C ASP A 287 16.80 6.49 12.96
N HIS A 288 16.49 6.31 14.23
CA HIS A 288 16.62 5.05 14.95
C HIS A 288 15.26 4.43 15.30
N LEU A 289 14.17 4.96 14.73
CA LEU A 289 12.78 4.62 15.03
C LEU A 289 12.40 4.83 16.50
N GLU A 290 13.20 5.60 17.26
CA GLU A 290 12.94 5.96 18.64
C GLU A 290 12.15 7.26 18.71
N THR A 291 11.17 7.30 19.60
CA THR A 291 10.35 8.49 19.85
C THR A 291 11.11 9.53 20.71
N ALA A 292 10.47 10.63 21.03
CA ALA A 292 11.03 11.62 21.95
C ALA A 292 11.21 11.08 23.38
N VAL A 293 10.59 9.96 23.74
CA VAL A 293 10.76 9.30 25.03
C VAL A 293 11.74 8.12 24.86
N PRO A 294 12.91 8.17 25.53
CA PRO A 294 13.93 7.12 25.41
C PRO A 294 13.37 5.72 25.74
N GLY A 295 13.74 4.72 24.95
CA GLY A 295 13.28 3.33 25.12
C GLY A 295 11.88 3.06 24.53
N ILE A 296 11.16 4.08 24.03
CA ILE A 296 9.91 3.88 23.29
C ILE A 296 10.17 4.10 21.81
N TYR A 297 9.83 3.10 20.99
CA TYR A 297 10.00 3.07 19.54
C TYR A 297 8.63 3.00 18.86
N ALA A 298 8.52 3.48 17.60
CA ALA A 298 7.34 3.28 16.79
C ALA A 298 7.70 2.79 15.39
N THR A 299 6.95 1.81 14.85
CA THR A 299 7.21 1.18 13.55
C THR A 299 5.92 0.90 12.78
N GLY A 300 6.02 0.93 11.46
CA GLY A 300 4.88 0.74 10.53
C GLY A 300 3.98 1.96 10.46
N ASP A 301 2.75 1.77 10.00
CA ASP A 301 1.83 2.88 9.67
C ASP A 301 1.68 3.93 10.77
N VAL A 302 1.84 3.55 12.04
CA VAL A 302 1.65 4.45 13.20
C VAL A 302 2.67 5.58 13.27
N ASN A 303 3.87 5.40 12.67
CA ASN A 303 4.91 6.44 12.64
C ASN A 303 4.78 7.40 11.45
N GLY A 304 3.96 7.06 10.45
CA GLY A 304 3.67 7.93 9.31
C GLY A 304 4.79 8.06 8.26
N ARG A 305 5.92 7.35 8.41
CA ARG A 305 7.00 7.37 7.42
C ARG A 305 6.53 6.75 6.11
N TYR A 306 6.02 5.51 6.19
CA TYR A 306 5.44 4.79 5.04
C TYR A 306 4.29 3.90 5.52
N MET A 307 3.14 3.97 4.86
CA MET A 307 2.02 3.06 5.16
C MET A 307 2.04 1.85 4.22
N LEU A 308 3.17 1.13 4.22
CA LEU A 308 3.45 -0.01 3.36
C LEU A 308 4.01 -1.19 4.16
N GLN A 309 3.49 -2.37 3.88
CA GLN A 309 3.88 -3.60 4.60
C GLN A 309 5.38 -3.91 4.52
N HIS A 310 6.00 -3.71 3.35
CA HIS A 310 7.43 -3.98 3.17
C HIS A 310 8.30 -2.92 3.85
N ALA A 311 7.85 -1.67 3.95
CA ALA A 311 8.51 -0.65 4.75
C ALA A 311 8.46 -1.02 6.24
N ALA A 312 7.30 -1.39 6.78
CA ALA A 312 7.19 -1.88 8.14
C ALA A 312 8.07 -3.12 8.40
N ALA A 313 8.21 -4.01 7.39
CA ALA A 313 9.11 -5.16 7.49
C ALA A 313 10.58 -4.75 7.58
N PHE A 314 10.97 -3.75 6.82
CA PHE A 314 12.32 -3.20 6.83
C PHE A 314 12.62 -2.51 8.17
N GLU A 315 11.70 -1.70 8.69
CA GLU A 315 11.81 -1.06 10.01
C GLU A 315 11.95 -2.11 11.15
N VAL A 316 11.12 -3.15 11.13
CA VAL A 316 11.21 -4.26 12.08
C VAL A 316 12.58 -4.96 11.99
N GLN A 317 13.10 -5.18 10.78
CA GLN A 317 14.43 -5.77 10.59
C GLN A 317 15.53 -4.84 11.12
N PHE A 318 15.40 -3.53 10.93
CA PHE A 318 16.29 -2.54 11.51
C PHE A 318 16.31 -2.59 13.04
N LEU A 319 15.15 -2.60 13.69
CA LEU A 319 15.05 -2.74 15.16
C LEU A 319 15.70 -4.06 15.66
N ARG A 320 15.55 -5.16 14.89
CA ARG A 320 16.24 -6.42 15.21
C ARG A 320 17.78 -6.28 15.17
N GLN A 321 18.34 -5.60 14.17
CA GLN A 321 19.76 -5.35 14.10
C GLN A 321 20.23 -4.47 15.28
N LYS A 322 19.46 -3.40 15.55
CA LYS A 322 19.73 -2.48 16.66
C LYS A 322 19.70 -3.18 18.02
N PHE A 323 18.68 -3.98 18.31
CA PHE A 323 18.51 -4.58 19.65
C PHE A 323 19.40 -5.79 19.89
N PHE A 324 19.72 -6.57 18.86
CA PHE A 324 20.40 -7.86 19.05
C PHE A 324 21.79 -7.94 18.44
N LYS A 325 22.19 -6.98 17.58
CA LYS A 325 23.51 -6.97 16.93
C LYS A 325 24.29 -5.69 17.15
N GLY A 326 23.78 -4.77 17.98
CA GLY A 326 24.46 -3.52 18.30
C GLY A 326 24.57 -2.54 17.13
N GLU A 327 23.64 -2.59 16.17
CA GLU A 327 23.61 -1.61 15.07
C GLU A 327 23.38 -0.20 15.62
N THR A 328 24.29 0.70 15.32
CA THR A 328 24.27 2.09 15.77
C THR A 328 24.07 3.08 14.63
N ALA A 329 24.19 2.64 13.38
CA ALA A 329 23.93 3.49 12.22
C ALA A 329 22.44 3.86 12.14
N PRO A 330 22.10 5.03 11.59
CA PRO A 330 20.72 5.39 11.32
C PRO A 330 20.10 4.44 10.28
N ILE A 331 18.77 4.34 10.29
CA ILE A 331 18.05 3.52 9.30
C ILE A 331 18.30 4.06 7.90
N ALA A 332 18.87 3.23 7.05
CA ALA A 332 19.10 3.57 5.65
C ALA A 332 18.01 2.93 4.78
N GLU A 333 16.83 3.50 4.81
CA GLU A 333 15.67 2.98 4.06
C GLU A 333 15.91 3.03 2.55
N GLY A 334 16.75 3.97 2.09
CA GLY A 334 16.81 4.29 0.69
C GLY A 334 15.46 4.83 0.21
N GLN A 335 15.14 4.59 -1.03
CA GLN A 335 13.85 4.96 -1.57
C GLN A 335 12.91 3.76 -1.51
N ILE A 336 11.82 3.88 -0.76
CA ILE A 336 10.81 2.82 -0.63
C ILE A 336 9.94 2.84 -1.89
N ALA A 337 9.91 1.71 -2.59
CA ALA A 337 9.05 1.52 -3.75
C ALA A 337 7.61 1.25 -3.34
N HIS A 338 6.68 1.54 -4.24
CA HIS A 338 5.28 1.16 -4.07
C HIS A 338 4.67 0.68 -5.40
N ALA A 339 3.52 0.03 -5.30
CA ALA A 339 2.75 -0.37 -6.46
C ALA A 339 1.26 -0.27 -6.19
N VAL A 340 0.49 0.01 -7.24
CA VAL A 340 -0.97 0.02 -7.28
C VAL A 340 -1.40 -1.12 -8.22
N PHE A 341 -2.01 -2.13 -7.63
CA PHE A 341 -2.40 -3.36 -8.34
C PHE A 341 -3.79 -3.25 -8.98
N SER A 342 -4.02 -2.16 -9.67
CA SER A 342 -5.23 -1.96 -10.48
C SER A 342 -4.99 -2.36 -11.93
N HIS A 343 -5.95 -2.09 -12.79
CA HIS A 343 -5.75 -2.15 -14.22
C HIS A 343 -5.95 -0.76 -14.84
N PRO A 344 -4.88 -0.14 -15.37
CA PRO A 344 -3.49 -0.62 -15.44
C PRO A 344 -2.80 -0.69 -14.07
N GLU A 345 -1.71 -1.47 -13.99
CA GLU A 345 -0.83 -1.51 -12.83
C GLU A 345 0.15 -0.34 -12.86
N VAL A 346 0.44 0.26 -11.71
CA VAL A 346 1.46 1.32 -11.54
C VAL A 346 2.49 0.86 -10.52
N ALA A 347 3.76 1.17 -10.73
CA ALA A 347 4.80 0.99 -9.73
C ALA A 347 5.84 2.10 -9.82
N ALA A 348 6.32 2.55 -8.67
CA ALA A 348 7.29 3.63 -8.60
C ALA A 348 8.30 3.45 -7.47
N VAL A 349 9.49 4.02 -7.69
CA VAL A 349 10.54 4.18 -6.70
C VAL A 349 11.22 5.52 -6.90
N GLY A 350 11.52 6.22 -5.82
CA GLY A 350 12.22 7.49 -5.85
C GLY A 350 11.30 8.71 -5.98
N LEU A 351 11.88 9.83 -6.38
CA LEU A 351 11.19 11.12 -6.48
C LEU A 351 10.46 11.25 -7.81
N THR A 352 9.32 11.94 -7.80
CA THR A 352 8.62 12.38 -9.00
C THR A 352 9.35 13.55 -9.66
N GLU A 353 9.08 13.81 -10.91
CA GLU A 353 9.67 14.97 -11.60
C GLU A 353 9.19 16.30 -10.98
N GLU A 354 7.95 16.34 -10.49
CA GLU A 354 7.37 17.49 -9.79
C GLU A 354 8.12 17.78 -8.48
N GLU A 355 8.47 16.75 -7.71
CA GLU A 355 9.28 16.89 -6.49
C GLU A 355 10.70 17.36 -6.80
N LEU A 356 11.33 16.84 -7.84
CA LEU A 356 12.66 17.29 -8.27
C LEU A 356 12.65 18.74 -8.75
N LYS A 357 11.63 19.14 -9.51
CA LYS A 357 11.46 20.54 -9.95
C LYS A 357 11.22 21.48 -8.78
N SER A 358 10.36 21.12 -7.85
CA SER A 358 10.02 21.95 -6.69
C SER A 358 11.20 22.13 -5.72
N SER A 359 12.04 21.10 -5.59
CA SER A 359 13.26 21.14 -4.77
C SER A 359 14.49 21.68 -5.52
N GLY A 360 14.36 22.04 -6.80
CA GLY A 360 15.45 22.58 -7.61
C GLY A 360 16.57 21.57 -7.92
N VAL A 361 16.30 20.27 -7.83
CA VAL A 361 17.28 19.23 -8.10
C VAL A 361 17.47 19.04 -9.62
N PRO A 362 18.68 19.26 -10.17
CA PRO A 362 18.95 19.04 -11.59
C PRO A 362 18.74 17.58 -11.97
N HIS A 363 18.00 17.34 -13.05
CA HIS A 363 17.70 16.00 -13.52
C HIS A 363 17.53 15.95 -15.05
N VAL A 364 17.69 14.75 -15.58
CA VAL A 364 17.32 14.37 -16.94
C VAL A 364 16.13 13.43 -16.86
N ALA A 365 15.04 13.78 -17.52
CA ALA A 365 13.86 12.95 -17.62
C ALA A 365 13.81 12.20 -18.96
N VAL A 366 13.50 10.91 -18.89
CA VAL A 366 13.21 10.05 -20.04
C VAL A 366 11.83 9.45 -19.83
N PHE A 367 10.93 9.72 -20.76
CA PHE A 367 9.58 9.17 -20.78
C PHE A 367 9.38 8.40 -22.08
N GLU A 368 9.14 7.08 -21.98
CA GLU A 368 9.16 6.16 -23.13
C GLU A 368 8.00 5.18 -23.06
N ASP A 369 7.57 4.72 -24.24
CA ASP A 369 6.69 3.56 -24.35
C ASP A 369 7.46 2.23 -24.27
N TRP A 370 6.71 1.13 -24.15
CA TRP A 370 7.27 -0.22 -24.13
C TRP A 370 7.13 -0.93 -25.49
N LEU A 371 6.80 -0.21 -26.55
CA LEU A 371 6.42 -0.77 -27.86
C LEU A 371 7.54 -1.57 -28.55
N ALA A 372 8.79 -1.42 -28.12
CA ALA A 372 9.90 -2.22 -28.64
C ALA A 372 9.83 -3.70 -28.27
N SER A 373 8.97 -4.10 -27.31
CA SER A 373 8.86 -5.49 -26.86
C SER A 373 7.81 -6.25 -27.66
N ALA A 374 8.24 -7.31 -28.38
CA ALA A 374 7.31 -8.25 -29.03
C ALA A 374 6.36 -8.93 -28.04
N ARG A 375 6.76 -9.04 -26.76
CA ARG A 375 5.92 -9.57 -25.69
C ARG A 375 4.72 -8.66 -25.44
N LEU A 376 4.93 -7.34 -25.45
CA LEU A 376 3.86 -6.35 -25.29
C LEU A 376 2.90 -6.36 -26.50
N GLU A 377 3.46 -6.45 -27.72
CA GLU A 377 2.66 -6.55 -28.94
C GLU A 377 1.69 -7.74 -28.88
N ALA A 378 2.16 -8.89 -28.36
CA ALA A 378 1.30 -10.07 -28.15
C ALA A 378 0.17 -9.83 -27.13
N MET A 379 0.33 -8.90 -26.19
CA MET A 379 -0.70 -8.51 -25.22
C MET A 379 -1.73 -7.54 -25.80
N ARG A 380 -1.47 -6.97 -26.99
CA ARG A 380 -2.34 -6.04 -27.71
C ARG A 380 -2.75 -4.82 -26.90
N ILE A 381 -1.78 -4.21 -26.24
CA ILE A 381 -1.94 -2.99 -25.44
C ILE A 381 -0.86 -1.98 -25.83
N GLU A 382 -1.19 -0.68 -25.80
CA GLU A 382 -0.32 0.39 -26.28
C GLU A 382 -0.01 1.44 -25.20
N TYR A 383 -0.71 1.40 -24.07
CA TYR A 383 -0.59 2.41 -23.01
C TYR A 383 0.68 2.32 -22.18
N PRO A 384 1.40 1.18 -22.01
CA PRO A 384 2.50 1.08 -21.06
C PRO A 384 3.60 2.12 -21.29
N ARG A 385 4.04 2.73 -20.18
CA ARG A 385 5.07 3.77 -20.15
C ARG A 385 6.04 3.54 -19.01
N VAL A 386 7.28 3.98 -19.25
CA VAL A 386 8.35 4.11 -18.25
C VAL A 386 8.82 5.55 -18.20
N LYS A 387 8.95 6.09 -17.00
CA LYS A 387 9.62 7.35 -16.75
C LYS A 387 10.83 7.12 -15.87
N LEU A 388 12.00 7.58 -16.31
CA LEU A 388 13.26 7.44 -15.61
C LEU A 388 13.87 8.83 -15.39
N LEU A 389 14.18 9.16 -14.16
CA LEU A 389 14.73 10.43 -13.70
C LEU A 389 16.16 10.20 -13.22
N VAL A 390 17.13 10.90 -13.81
CA VAL A 390 18.56 10.65 -13.61
C VAL A 390 19.30 11.95 -13.31
N SER A 391 20.22 11.91 -12.36
CA SER A 391 21.11 13.03 -12.04
C SER A 391 22.15 13.23 -13.14
N PRO A 392 22.25 14.45 -13.70
CA PRO A 392 23.29 14.75 -14.68
C PRO A 392 24.68 14.82 -14.04
N ALA A 393 24.79 14.95 -12.71
CA ALA A 393 26.07 15.08 -12.02
C ALA A 393 26.83 13.75 -11.90
N ASP A 394 26.14 12.63 -11.66
CA ASP A 394 26.79 11.35 -11.33
C ASP A 394 26.11 10.11 -11.93
N TYR A 395 25.09 10.30 -12.78
CA TYR A 395 24.27 9.23 -13.36
C TYR A 395 23.41 8.46 -12.33
N SER A 396 23.25 8.97 -11.10
CA SER A 396 22.38 8.32 -10.12
C SER A 396 20.92 8.36 -10.56
N ILE A 397 20.19 7.27 -10.28
CA ILE A 397 18.74 7.19 -10.50
C ILE A 397 18.06 7.93 -9.36
N LEU A 398 17.29 8.96 -9.70
CA LEU A 398 16.52 9.78 -8.77
C LEU A 398 15.10 9.28 -8.63
N GLY A 399 14.53 8.71 -9.69
CA GLY A 399 13.21 8.12 -9.71
C GLY A 399 12.98 7.23 -10.91
N CYS A 400 12.12 6.23 -10.76
CA CYS A 400 11.61 5.39 -11.83
C CYS A 400 10.14 5.08 -11.59
N HIS A 401 9.32 5.36 -12.61
CA HIS A 401 7.86 5.24 -12.53
C HIS A 401 7.38 4.45 -13.75
N LEU A 402 6.55 3.45 -13.50
CA LEU A 402 6.05 2.52 -14.51
C LEU A 402 4.52 2.49 -14.49
N VAL A 403 3.91 2.44 -15.65
CA VAL A 403 2.50 2.08 -15.82
C VAL A 403 2.40 1.02 -16.90
N GLY A 404 1.91 -0.16 -16.55
CA GLY A 404 1.82 -1.29 -17.48
C GLY A 404 1.81 -2.64 -16.75
N PRO A 405 1.70 -3.74 -17.50
CA PRO A 405 1.65 -5.08 -16.91
C PRO A 405 2.94 -5.42 -16.17
N GLU A 406 2.81 -6.07 -15.02
CA GLU A 406 3.93 -6.52 -14.19
C GLU A 406 4.89 -5.39 -13.73
N SER A 407 4.41 -4.15 -13.69
CA SER A 407 5.23 -2.99 -13.29
C SER A 407 5.90 -3.19 -11.92
N SER A 408 5.20 -3.77 -10.96
CA SER A 408 5.74 -4.09 -9.63
C SER A 408 6.91 -5.09 -9.67
N THR A 409 6.85 -6.06 -10.57
CA THR A 409 7.92 -7.05 -10.77
C THR A 409 9.11 -6.44 -11.51
N ILE A 410 8.85 -5.69 -12.58
CA ILE A 410 9.87 -5.06 -13.43
C ILE A 410 10.69 -4.03 -12.63
N LEU A 411 10.05 -3.26 -11.76
CA LEU A 411 10.69 -2.21 -10.97
C LEU A 411 11.83 -2.74 -10.07
N HIS A 412 11.80 -4.02 -9.68
CA HIS A 412 12.83 -4.61 -8.82
C HIS A 412 14.24 -4.58 -9.43
N GLN A 413 14.39 -4.56 -10.76
CA GLN A 413 15.69 -4.37 -11.38
C GLN A 413 16.27 -2.99 -11.07
N VAL A 414 15.43 -1.96 -11.16
CA VAL A 414 15.83 -0.57 -10.84
C VAL A 414 16.19 -0.47 -9.35
N MET A 415 15.34 -1.00 -8.46
CA MET A 415 15.59 -1.02 -7.02
C MET A 415 16.91 -1.71 -6.67
N THR A 416 17.22 -2.81 -7.35
CA THR A 416 18.49 -3.54 -7.16
C THR A 416 19.68 -2.68 -7.56
N VAL A 417 19.63 -2.01 -8.71
CA VAL A 417 20.69 -1.12 -9.16
C VAL A 417 20.83 0.08 -8.22
N MET A 418 19.73 0.71 -7.82
CA MET A 418 19.73 1.82 -6.86
C MET A 418 20.37 1.41 -5.53
N ARG A 419 20.11 0.20 -5.03
CA ARG A 419 20.66 -0.29 -3.77
C ARG A 419 22.16 -0.62 -3.86
N LEU A 420 22.63 -1.14 -4.98
CA LEU A 420 24.02 -1.63 -5.11
C LEU A 420 25.01 -0.52 -5.51
N LYS A 421 24.69 0.25 -6.55
CA LYS A 421 25.57 1.27 -7.11
C LYS A 421 24.90 2.61 -7.38
N ASN A 422 23.59 2.62 -7.52
CA ASN A 422 22.76 3.75 -7.93
C ASN A 422 23.30 4.47 -9.18
N ASP A 423 23.57 3.73 -10.24
CA ASP A 423 24.10 4.23 -11.49
C ASP A 423 23.27 3.67 -12.67
N VAL A 424 22.62 4.54 -13.44
CA VAL A 424 21.76 4.15 -14.55
C VAL A 424 22.52 3.42 -15.66
N ARG A 425 23.84 3.63 -15.78
CA ARG A 425 24.70 2.93 -16.74
C ARG A 425 24.77 1.43 -16.47
N GLU A 426 24.56 1.01 -15.23
CA GLU A 426 24.48 -0.43 -14.92
C GLU A 426 23.22 -1.06 -15.52
N LEU A 427 22.05 -0.37 -15.51
CA LEU A 427 20.87 -0.85 -16.23
C LEU A 427 21.11 -0.97 -17.74
N ALA A 428 21.85 -0.04 -18.33
CA ALA A 428 22.18 -0.06 -19.75
C ALA A 428 23.21 -1.15 -20.13
N LYS A 429 23.95 -1.72 -19.16
CA LYS A 429 24.96 -2.76 -19.39
C LYS A 429 24.45 -4.18 -19.12
N ILE A 430 23.36 -4.34 -18.40
CA ILE A 430 22.80 -5.65 -18.11
C ILE A 430 22.36 -6.32 -19.41
N ILE A 431 22.65 -7.61 -19.55
CA ILE A 431 22.10 -8.42 -20.64
C ILE A 431 20.65 -8.74 -20.31
N HIS A 432 19.72 -8.09 -21.01
CA HIS A 432 18.28 -8.33 -20.82
C HIS A 432 17.84 -9.57 -21.59
N ILE A 433 16.90 -10.32 -21.00
CA ILE A 433 16.24 -11.41 -21.72
C ILE A 433 15.39 -10.80 -22.85
N HIS A 434 15.52 -11.37 -24.04
CA HIS A 434 14.76 -10.96 -25.23
C HIS A 434 13.93 -12.13 -25.77
N PRO A 435 12.64 -11.92 -26.13
CA PRO A 435 11.84 -10.72 -25.89
C PRO A 435 11.13 -10.78 -24.52
N ALA A 436 11.22 -9.70 -23.74
CA ALA A 436 10.60 -9.60 -22.42
C ALA A 436 10.12 -8.16 -22.13
N LEU A 437 9.20 -8.00 -21.16
CA LEU A 437 8.63 -6.69 -20.84
C LEU A 437 9.66 -5.70 -20.23
N ASN A 438 10.65 -6.21 -19.53
CA ASN A 438 11.69 -5.41 -18.87
C ASN A 438 12.68 -4.73 -19.83
N GLU A 439 12.60 -4.99 -21.14
CA GLU A 439 13.40 -4.28 -22.17
C GLU A 439 13.09 -2.77 -22.20
N CYS A 440 11.93 -2.36 -21.70
CA CYS A 440 11.59 -0.94 -21.52
C CYS A 440 12.60 -0.21 -20.63
N LEU A 441 13.13 -0.88 -19.59
CA LEU A 441 14.14 -0.31 -18.70
C LEU A 441 15.49 -0.12 -19.41
N PHE A 442 15.87 -1.09 -20.25
CA PHE A 442 17.09 -0.98 -21.06
C PHE A 442 17.00 0.21 -22.01
N ALA A 443 15.91 0.32 -22.77
CA ALA A 443 15.69 1.41 -23.71
C ALA A 443 15.72 2.78 -23.02
N ALA A 444 15.01 2.92 -21.88
CA ALA A 444 15.00 4.14 -21.08
C ALA A 444 16.40 4.48 -20.52
N ALA A 445 17.13 3.47 -20.01
CA ALA A 445 18.47 3.66 -19.46
C ALA A 445 19.47 4.13 -20.51
N VAL A 446 19.48 3.51 -21.69
CA VAL A 446 20.35 3.93 -22.81
C VAL A 446 20.06 5.38 -23.20
N LYS A 447 18.79 5.76 -23.35
CA LYS A 447 18.40 7.15 -23.67
C LYS A 447 18.81 8.12 -22.57
N ALA A 448 18.67 7.74 -21.29
CA ALA A 448 19.12 8.56 -20.16
C ALA A 448 20.62 8.81 -20.18
N VAL A 449 21.42 7.76 -20.41
CA VAL A 449 22.90 7.88 -20.51
C VAL A 449 23.29 8.84 -21.64
N VAL A 450 22.67 8.73 -22.82
CA VAL A 450 22.92 9.61 -23.95
C VAL A 450 22.56 11.07 -23.64
N LYS A 451 21.37 11.32 -23.09
CA LYS A 451 20.91 12.67 -22.71
C LYS A 451 21.81 13.31 -21.64
N VAL A 452 22.23 12.56 -20.61
CA VAL A 452 23.18 13.05 -19.60
C VAL A 452 24.53 13.38 -20.25
N GLY A 453 25.05 12.53 -21.12
CA GLY A 453 26.29 12.80 -21.86
C GLY A 453 26.23 14.08 -22.68
N GLN A 454 25.13 14.30 -23.39
CA GLN A 454 24.89 15.53 -24.18
C GLN A 454 24.78 16.78 -23.30
N GLN A 455 24.16 16.68 -22.13
CA GLN A 455 24.05 17.81 -21.20
C GLN A 455 25.40 18.19 -20.59
N ARG A 456 26.26 17.20 -20.32
CA ARG A 456 27.61 17.44 -19.76
C ARG A 456 28.59 18.00 -20.78
N ALA A 457 28.35 17.78 -22.08
CA ALA A 457 29.19 18.28 -23.16
C ALA A 457 28.90 19.75 -23.56
N ARG A 458 27.82 20.31 -23.06
CA ARG A 458 27.42 21.72 -23.18
C ARG A 458 27.94 22.56 -22.01
#